data_96af5ca3ead35f77dae1672e8f3349b8
#
_entry.id   96af5ca3ead35f77dae1672e8f3349b8
#
_cell.length_a   1.000
_cell.length_b   1.000
_cell.length_c   1.000
_cell.angle_alpha   90.00
_cell.angle_beta   90.00
_cell.angle_gamma   90.00
#
_symmetry.space_group_name_H-M   'P 1'
#
loop_
_entity.id
_entity.type
_entity.pdbx_description
1 polymer ?
#
loop_
_entity_poly.entity_id
_entity_poly.type
_entity_poly.pdbx_seq_one_letter_code
_entity_poly.pdbx_strand_id
1 'polypeptide(L)'
;MTFAFRMLAAGAVAGLATGLIPGEQAESQQLPRVVIQTELGDIEVEIDSIHAPVTAANFLRYVDLGFYRFGRFHRTVRADNQPNDKVKITVVQAGLDPYRVKDFPPIPLERTKDTGLKHKDGTISMARDGPNTATSEFFICIGDQPALDYGGKRNPDGQGFAAFGRAVLGMDVVRKFNQAPAEGQQLEPAIRIENIVRKR
;
A
#
# COMPACT_ATOMS: atom_id res chain seq x y z
N MET A 1 69.24 -59.41 -33.27
CA MET A 1 68.86 -59.22 -31.83
C MET A 1 68.11 -57.90 -31.74
N THR A 2 66.77 -57.99 -31.70
CA THR A 2 65.93 -56.79 -31.67
C THR A 2 64.83 -57.03 -30.68
N PHE A 3 64.85 -56.35 -29.55
CA PHE A 3 63.84 -56.42 -28.50
C PHE A 3 62.69 -55.43 -28.81
N ALA A 4 61.50 -55.96 -28.92
CA ALA A 4 60.31 -55.17 -29.06
C ALA A 4 59.73 -54.84 -27.68
N PHE A 5 59.58 -53.58 -27.42
CA PHE A 5 58.95 -53.05 -26.20
C PHE A 5 57.44 -52.78 -26.48
N ARG A 6 56.53 -53.46 -25.75
CA ARG A 6 55.09 -53.26 -25.83
C ARG A 6 54.73 -52.18 -24.77
N MET A 7 54.24 -51.02 -25.24
CA MET A 7 53.58 -50.05 -24.38
C MET A 7 52.11 -50.40 -24.21
N LEU A 8 51.68 -50.60 -22.96
CA LEU A 8 50.25 -50.59 -22.55
C LEU A 8 49.79 -49.14 -22.37
N ALA A 9 48.76 -48.77 -23.12
CA ALA A 9 48.04 -47.49 -22.90
C ALA A 9 46.92 -47.72 -21.85
N ALA A 10 47.04 -47.07 -20.70
CA ALA A 10 45.96 -46.99 -19.70
C ALA A 10 45.04 -45.82 -20.05
N GLY A 11 43.82 -46.12 -20.44
CA GLY A 11 42.78 -45.11 -20.65
C GLY A 11 42.21 -44.62 -19.33
N ALA A 12 42.39 -43.34 -19.06
CA ALA A 12 41.73 -42.67 -17.97
C ALA A 12 40.33 -42.18 -18.40
N VAL A 13 39.29 -42.78 -17.82
CA VAL A 13 37.91 -42.31 -17.97
C VAL A 13 37.71 -41.15 -17.00
N ALA A 14 37.63 -39.91 -17.51
CA ALA A 14 37.25 -38.76 -16.74
C ALA A 14 35.72 -38.71 -16.59
N GLY A 15 35.21 -39.07 -15.40
CA GLY A 15 33.81 -38.88 -15.07
C GLY A 15 33.49 -37.39 -14.86
N LEU A 16 32.65 -36.82 -15.73
CA LEU A 16 32.06 -35.51 -15.52
C LEU A 16 31.01 -35.64 -14.41
N ALA A 17 31.31 -35.16 -13.19
CA ALA A 17 30.35 -34.92 -12.16
C ALA A 17 29.60 -33.62 -12.49
N THR A 18 28.39 -33.74 -13.02
CA THR A 18 27.44 -32.61 -13.13
C THR A 18 26.95 -32.29 -11.74
N GLY A 19 27.58 -31.29 -11.11
CA GLY A 19 27.08 -30.68 -9.87
C GLY A 19 25.73 -30.02 -10.13
N LEU A 20 24.67 -30.57 -9.55
CA LEU A 20 23.39 -29.90 -9.39
C LEU A 20 23.64 -28.66 -8.50
N ILE A 21 23.57 -27.48 -9.08
CA ILE A 21 23.49 -26.22 -8.33
C ILE A 21 22.14 -26.23 -7.64
N PRO A 22 22.06 -26.18 -6.29
CA PRO A 22 20.77 -26.02 -5.61
C PRO A 22 20.15 -24.73 -6.13
N GLY A 23 18.96 -24.84 -6.72
CA GLY A 23 18.19 -23.68 -7.15
C GLY A 23 18.01 -22.76 -5.92
N GLU A 24 18.51 -21.55 -6.04
CA GLU A 24 18.27 -20.46 -5.10
C GLU A 24 16.75 -20.26 -5.07
N GLN A 25 16.12 -20.75 -4.00
CA GLN A 25 14.71 -20.50 -3.76
C GLN A 25 14.59 -18.99 -3.57
N ALA A 26 14.01 -18.30 -4.55
CA ALA A 26 13.66 -16.90 -4.43
C ALA A 26 12.75 -16.78 -3.20
N GLU A 27 13.31 -16.26 -2.11
CA GLU A 27 12.58 -15.98 -0.89
C GLU A 27 11.47 -14.99 -1.29
N SER A 28 10.22 -15.42 -1.22
CA SER A 28 9.09 -14.55 -1.55
C SER A 28 9.15 -13.36 -0.59
N GLN A 29 9.51 -12.20 -1.11
CA GLN A 29 9.67 -10.98 -0.33
C GLN A 29 8.30 -10.63 0.29
N GLN A 30 8.16 -10.94 1.57
CA GLN A 30 6.91 -10.72 2.30
C GLN A 30 6.66 -9.20 2.42
N LEU A 31 5.53 -8.75 1.90
CA LEU A 31 5.14 -7.35 1.98
C LEU A 31 4.96 -6.90 3.44
N PRO A 32 5.43 -5.70 3.80
CA PRO A 32 5.22 -5.14 5.12
C PRO A 32 3.73 -5.06 5.47
N ARG A 33 3.38 -5.36 6.72
CA ARG A 33 2.02 -5.19 7.24
C ARG A 33 2.02 -4.23 8.41
N VAL A 34 0.94 -3.48 8.52
CA VAL A 34 0.67 -2.60 9.64
C VAL A 34 -0.71 -2.89 10.23
N VAL A 35 -0.90 -2.54 11.50
CA VAL A 35 -2.20 -2.54 12.16
C VAL A 35 -2.56 -1.10 12.49
N ILE A 36 -3.66 -0.63 11.93
CA ILE A 36 -4.30 0.64 12.28
C ILE A 36 -5.21 0.34 13.46
N GLN A 37 -4.80 0.74 14.66
CA GLN A 37 -5.55 0.57 15.90
C GLN A 37 -6.45 1.77 16.10
N THR A 38 -7.76 1.53 16.21
CA THR A 38 -8.75 2.59 16.40
C THR A 38 -9.68 2.28 17.58
N GLU A 39 -10.37 3.29 18.08
CA GLU A 39 -11.37 3.12 19.13
C GLU A 39 -12.56 2.24 18.76
N LEU A 40 -12.76 1.95 17.46
CA LEU A 40 -13.85 1.09 16.97
C LEU A 40 -13.40 -0.27 16.47
N GLY A 41 -12.09 -0.57 16.55
CA GLY A 41 -11.48 -1.83 16.15
C GLY A 41 -10.23 -1.64 15.27
N ASP A 42 -9.58 -2.74 14.96
CA ASP A 42 -8.32 -2.79 14.24
C ASP A 42 -8.52 -3.09 12.76
N ILE A 43 -7.65 -2.49 11.93
CA ILE A 43 -7.59 -2.76 10.49
C ILE A 43 -6.16 -3.19 10.17
N GLU A 44 -5.98 -4.41 9.65
CA GLU A 44 -4.68 -4.88 9.17
C GLU A 44 -4.52 -4.54 7.70
N VAL A 45 -3.41 -3.89 7.36
CA VAL A 45 -3.11 -3.42 6.00
C VAL A 45 -1.79 -3.99 5.53
N GLU A 46 -1.78 -4.61 4.36
CA GLU A 46 -0.60 -5.02 3.63
C GLU A 46 -0.14 -3.88 2.72
N ILE A 47 1.15 -3.50 2.82
CA ILE A 47 1.73 -2.36 2.12
C ILE A 47 2.55 -2.85 0.94
N ASP A 48 2.20 -2.45 -0.27
CA ASP A 48 2.92 -2.83 -1.49
C ASP A 48 4.14 -1.94 -1.71
N SER A 49 5.23 -2.31 -1.04
CA SER A 49 6.52 -1.63 -1.16
C SER A 49 7.28 -1.99 -2.44
N ILE A 50 6.79 -2.93 -3.23
CA ILE A 50 7.40 -3.36 -4.49
C ILE A 50 6.91 -2.49 -5.65
N HIS A 51 5.61 -2.33 -5.79
CA HIS A 51 5.01 -1.61 -6.91
C HIS A 51 4.84 -0.10 -6.65
N ALA A 52 4.67 0.32 -5.38
CA ALA A 52 4.58 1.72 -4.98
C ALA A 52 5.63 2.08 -3.90
N PRO A 53 6.95 1.95 -4.20
CA PRO A 53 8.00 2.05 -3.19
C PRO A 53 8.11 3.43 -2.54
N VAL A 54 7.90 4.52 -3.28
CA VAL A 54 7.99 5.89 -2.74
C VAL A 54 6.83 6.16 -1.78
N THR A 55 5.62 5.81 -2.17
CA THR A 55 4.41 5.99 -1.37
C THR A 55 4.44 5.10 -0.12
N ALA A 56 4.82 3.83 -0.29
CA ALA A 56 4.97 2.90 0.82
C ALA A 56 6.02 3.38 1.83
N ALA A 57 7.20 3.79 1.36
CA ALA A 57 8.26 4.31 2.24
C ALA A 57 7.82 5.57 3.00
N ASN A 58 7.12 6.49 2.33
CA ASN A 58 6.57 7.68 2.97
C ASN A 58 5.59 7.32 4.10
N PHE A 59 4.59 6.48 3.81
CA PHE A 59 3.61 6.06 4.81
C PHE A 59 4.27 5.33 5.99
N LEU A 60 5.15 4.37 5.70
CA LEU A 60 5.85 3.59 6.72
C LEU A 60 6.78 4.46 7.59
N ARG A 61 7.36 5.54 7.04
CA ARG A 61 8.13 6.51 7.82
C ARG A 61 7.29 7.20 8.90
N TYR A 62 6.06 7.61 8.58
CA TYR A 62 5.13 8.17 9.57
C TYR A 62 4.73 7.13 10.62
N VAL A 63 4.53 5.88 10.21
CA VAL A 63 4.24 4.75 11.12
C VAL A 63 5.39 4.50 12.08
N ASP A 64 6.62 4.37 11.58
CA ASP A 64 7.81 4.05 12.38
C ASP A 64 8.15 5.14 13.41
N LEU A 65 7.83 6.39 13.09
CA LEU A 65 7.99 7.53 14.00
C LEU A 65 6.80 7.72 14.96
N GLY A 66 5.76 6.89 14.85
CA GLY A 66 4.57 6.98 15.68
C GLY A 66 3.73 8.25 15.43
N PHE A 67 3.86 8.88 14.27
CA PHE A 67 3.22 10.17 13.98
C PHE A 67 1.71 10.06 13.80
N TYR A 68 1.19 8.86 13.43
CA TYR A 68 -0.26 8.62 13.36
C TYR A 68 -0.93 8.45 14.73
N ARG A 69 -0.16 8.38 15.81
CA ARG A 69 -0.75 8.28 17.15
C ARG A 69 -1.59 9.51 17.46
N PHE A 70 -2.86 9.29 17.82
CA PHE A 70 -3.91 10.31 18.02
C PHE A 70 -4.35 11.02 16.75
N GLY A 71 -3.94 10.57 15.57
CA GLY A 71 -4.58 10.94 14.32
C GLY A 71 -6.04 10.50 14.29
N ARG A 72 -6.74 10.76 13.21
CA ARG A 72 -8.17 10.44 13.14
C ARG A 72 -8.63 10.16 11.73
N PHE A 73 -9.62 9.29 11.62
CA PHE A 73 -10.51 9.27 10.45
C PHE A 73 -11.46 10.46 10.63
N HIS A 74 -11.33 11.44 9.80
CA HIS A 74 -12.06 12.70 9.91
C HIS A 74 -13.08 12.90 8.79
N ARG A 75 -12.98 12.11 7.70
CA ARG A 75 -13.84 12.29 6.54
C ARG A 75 -14.40 10.95 6.06
N THR A 76 -15.68 10.94 5.74
CA THR A 76 -16.37 9.85 5.07
C THR A 76 -17.03 10.35 3.79
N VAL A 77 -16.78 9.65 2.69
CA VAL A 77 -17.37 9.99 1.38
C VAL A 77 -18.29 8.84 0.98
N ARG A 78 -19.56 9.15 0.75
CA ARG A 78 -20.63 8.21 0.38
C ARG A 78 -21.41 8.75 -0.82
N ALA A 79 -22.16 7.89 -1.50
CA ALA A 79 -22.95 8.30 -2.66
C ALA A 79 -23.97 9.42 -2.35
N ASP A 80 -24.49 9.46 -1.11
CA ASP A 80 -25.51 10.39 -0.64
C ASP A 80 -24.98 11.74 -0.14
N ASN A 81 -23.67 11.83 0.19
CA ASN A 81 -23.07 13.07 0.72
C ASN A 81 -22.14 13.80 -0.27
N GLN A 82 -22.32 13.58 -1.56
CA GLN A 82 -21.57 14.20 -2.67
C GLN A 82 -22.54 14.87 -3.68
N PRO A 83 -23.38 15.82 -3.27
CA PRO A 83 -24.44 16.35 -4.15
C PRO A 83 -23.89 16.99 -5.42
N ASN A 84 -22.74 17.65 -5.34
CA ASN A 84 -22.14 18.41 -6.44
C ASN A 84 -21.15 17.61 -7.30
N ASP A 85 -20.78 16.40 -6.89
CA ASP A 85 -19.84 15.56 -7.62
C ASP A 85 -20.55 14.73 -8.69
N LYS A 86 -20.15 14.89 -9.95
CA LYS A 86 -20.66 14.08 -11.06
C LYS A 86 -20.20 12.62 -10.98
N VAL A 87 -19.02 12.39 -10.43
CA VAL A 87 -18.42 11.07 -10.25
C VAL A 87 -18.38 10.74 -8.76
N LYS A 88 -19.22 9.79 -8.36
CA LYS A 88 -19.32 9.36 -6.97
C LYS A 88 -18.23 8.37 -6.62
N ILE A 89 -17.70 8.47 -5.40
CA ILE A 89 -16.75 7.51 -4.82
C ILE A 89 -17.22 7.13 -3.41
N THR A 90 -16.66 6.05 -2.87
CA THR A 90 -16.91 5.64 -1.48
C THR A 90 -15.59 5.33 -0.79
N VAL A 91 -15.21 6.21 0.14
CA VAL A 91 -13.94 6.12 0.89
C VAL A 91 -14.11 6.64 2.31
N VAL A 92 -13.19 6.24 3.19
CA VAL A 92 -12.94 6.90 4.48
C VAL A 92 -11.51 7.44 4.47
N GLN A 93 -11.31 8.67 4.93
CA GLN A 93 -10.03 9.36 4.89
C GLN A 93 -9.54 9.67 6.30
N ALA A 94 -8.25 9.51 6.50
CA ALA A 94 -7.56 9.72 7.77
C ALA A 94 -6.26 10.48 7.58
N GLY A 95 -5.79 11.09 8.67
CA GLY A 95 -4.53 11.79 8.72
C GLY A 95 -3.98 11.92 10.13
N LEU A 96 -2.91 12.69 10.24
CA LEU A 96 -2.25 13.03 11.50
C LEU A 96 -3.14 13.91 12.38
N ASP A 97 -2.77 14.05 13.65
CA ASP A 97 -3.25 15.14 14.48
C ASP A 97 -2.50 16.44 14.06
N PRO A 98 -3.17 17.39 13.41
CA PRO A 98 -2.50 18.58 12.85
C PRO A 98 -1.92 19.50 13.92
N TYR A 99 -2.35 19.35 15.17
CA TYR A 99 -1.86 20.13 16.32
C TYR A 99 -0.57 19.56 16.92
N ARG A 100 -0.20 18.32 16.59
CA ARG A 100 0.91 17.60 17.22
C ARG A 100 2.07 17.34 16.28
N VAL A 101 1.80 17.13 15.00
CA VAL A 101 2.80 16.67 14.02
C VAL A 101 2.70 17.51 12.75
N LYS A 102 3.87 17.88 12.22
CA LYS A 102 3.98 18.50 10.90
C LYS A 102 4.26 17.44 9.84
N ASP A 103 3.69 17.64 8.67
CA ASP A 103 3.98 16.83 7.50
C ASP A 103 5.45 16.90 7.08
N PHE A 104 5.93 15.78 6.55
CA PHE A 104 7.14 15.79 5.74
C PHE A 104 6.88 16.47 4.39
N PRO A 105 7.94 16.85 3.65
CA PRO A 105 7.80 17.33 2.29
C PRO A 105 6.95 16.36 1.43
N PRO A 106 6.16 16.89 0.50
CA PRO A 106 5.31 16.07 -0.36
C PRO A 106 6.13 15.14 -1.25
N ILE A 107 5.51 14.03 -1.67
CA ILE A 107 6.12 12.99 -2.49
C ILE A 107 5.62 13.00 -3.93
N PRO A 108 6.42 12.48 -4.89
CA PRO A 108 5.95 12.23 -6.25
C PRO A 108 4.76 11.29 -6.29
N LEU A 109 3.86 11.50 -7.25
CA LEU A 109 2.68 10.68 -7.47
C LEU A 109 3.05 9.39 -8.23
N GLU A 110 2.94 8.24 -7.58
CA GLU A 110 3.03 6.93 -8.22
C GLU A 110 1.66 6.55 -8.80
N ARG A 111 1.48 6.73 -10.10
CA ARG A 111 0.20 6.53 -10.77
C ARG A 111 -0.14 5.06 -10.94
N THR A 112 -1.41 4.72 -10.86
CA THR A 112 -1.88 3.34 -11.04
C THR A 112 -1.55 2.74 -12.42
N LYS A 113 -1.32 3.55 -13.44
CA LYS A 113 -0.85 3.08 -14.76
C LYS A 113 0.61 2.58 -14.72
N ASP A 114 1.43 3.15 -13.84
CA ASP A 114 2.85 2.85 -13.73
C ASP A 114 3.10 1.71 -12.73
N THR A 115 2.32 1.69 -11.63
CA THR A 115 2.41 0.68 -10.57
C THR A 115 1.61 -0.59 -10.85
N GLY A 116 0.59 -0.54 -11.71
CA GLY A 116 -0.37 -1.63 -11.93
C GLY A 116 -1.41 -1.79 -10.81
N LEU A 117 -1.24 -1.14 -9.67
CA LEU A 117 -2.17 -1.17 -8.55
C LEU A 117 -3.47 -0.45 -8.93
N LYS A 118 -4.61 -0.95 -8.42
CA LYS A 118 -5.94 -0.42 -8.72
C LYS A 118 -6.71 -0.12 -7.44
N HIS A 119 -7.63 0.84 -7.50
CA HIS A 119 -8.53 1.16 -6.40
C HIS A 119 -9.69 0.16 -6.34
N LYS A 120 -9.44 -0.96 -5.68
CA LYS A 120 -10.41 -2.01 -5.38
C LYS A 120 -10.94 -1.88 -3.95
N ASP A 121 -11.94 -2.70 -3.57
CA ASP A 121 -12.39 -2.77 -2.18
C ASP A 121 -11.22 -3.03 -1.23
N GLY A 122 -11.08 -2.18 -0.21
CA GLY A 122 -9.98 -2.25 0.75
C GLY A 122 -8.66 -1.60 0.32
N THR A 123 -8.52 -1.11 -0.91
CA THR A 123 -7.29 -0.42 -1.32
C THR A 123 -7.03 0.80 -0.43
N ILE A 124 -5.79 0.90 0.10
CA ILE A 124 -5.28 2.11 0.75
C ILE A 124 -4.53 2.96 -0.26
N SER A 125 -4.76 4.27 -0.24
CA SER A 125 -4.22 5.23 -1.21
C SER A 125 -3.95 6.58 -0.56
N MET A 126 -2.94 7.33 -1.04
CA MET A 126 -2.63 8.66 -0.51
C MET A 126 -3.61 9.70 -1.01
N ALA A 127 -4.12 10.51 -0.10
CA ALA A 127 -4.86 11.71 -0.45
C ALA A 127 -3.91 12.82 -0.95
N ARG A 128 -4.39 13.69 -1.80
CA ARG A 128 -3.65 14.79 -2.40
C ARG A 128 -4.57 15.91 -2.89
N ASP A 129 -4.07 17.11 -2.98
CA ASP A 129 -4.74 18.22 -3.66
C ASP A 129 -4.45 18.23 -5.16
N GLY A 130 -3.19 18.16 -5.55
CA GLY A 130 -2.70 18.08 -6.92
C GLY A 130 -1.66 17.00 -7.12
N PRO A 131 -1.15 16.78 -8.34
CA PRO A 131 -0.02 15.88 -8.56
C PRO A 131 1.20 16.28 -7.70
N ASN A 132 1.85 15.28 -7.08
CA ASN A 132 3.05 15.47 -6.24
C ASN A 132 2.82 16.34 -4.99
N THR A 133 1.63 16.33 -4.42
CA THR A 133 1.33 17.08 -3.18
C THR A 133 0.97 16.17 -1.99
N ALA A 134 1.00 14.86 -2.18
CA ALA A 134 0.68 13.91 -1.10
C ALA A 134 1.72 13.98 0.02
N THR A 135 1.26 13.97 1.27
CA THR A 135 2.09 13.99 2.48
C THR A 135 1.75 12.82 3.41
N SER A 136 0.85 12.99 4.37
CA SER A 136 0.48 11.99 5.39
C SER A 136 -0.93 11.47 5.27
N GLU A 137 -1.83 12.20 4.63
CA GLU A 137 -3.23 11.85 4.51
C GLU A 137 -3.44 10.64 3.60
N PHE A 138 -4.24 9.68 4.06
CA PHE A 138 -4.58 8.49 3.29
C PHE A 138 -6.08 8.21 3.35
N PHE A 139 -6.56 7.39 2.42
CA PHE A 139 -7.93 6.90 2.44
C PHE A 139 -7.99 5.40 2.15
N ILE A 140 -9.09 4.76 2.57
CA ILE A 140 -9.38 3.35 2.28
C ILE A 140 -10.65 3.30 1.44
N CYS A 141 -10.58 2.59 0.32
CA CYS A 141 -11.70 2.40 -0.60
C CYS A 141 -12.72 1.39 -0.05
N ILE A 142 -13.99 1.68 -0.29
CA ILE A 142 -15.11 0.77 -0.04
C ILE A 142 -15.77 0.45 -1.38
N GLY A 143 -15.75 -0.82 -1.75
CA GLY A 143 -16.03 -1.24 -3.12
C GLY A 143 -14.96 -0.77 -4.12
N ASP A 144 -15.13 -1.17 -5.37
CA ASP A 144 -14.22 -0.80 -6.45
C ASP A 144 -14.42 0.66 -6.85
N GLN A 145 -13.31 1.42 -6.92
CA GLN A 145 -13.30 2.85 -7.19
C GLN A 145 -12.45 3.22 -8.42
N PRO A 146 -12.79 2.72 -9.63
CA PRO A 146 -11.96 2.94 -10.83
C PRO A 146 -11.85 4.43 -11.22
N ALA A 147 -12.75 5.26 -10.74
CA ALA A 147 -12.69 6.72 -10.95
C ALA A 147 -11.50 7.39 -10.27
N LEU A 148 -10.84 6.69 -9.32
CA LEU A 148 -9.63 7.14 -8.61
C LEU A 148 -8.34 6.68 -9.30
N ASP A 149 -8.41 5.78 -10.28
CA ASP A 149 -7.27 5.34 -11.07
C ASP A 149 -6.79 6.43 -12.03
N TYR A 150 -5.58 6.26 -12.59
CA TYR A 150 -5.10 7.09 -13.69
C TYR A 150 -6.10 7.04 -14.87
N GLY A 151 -6.42 8.18 -15.44
CA GLY A 151 -7.47 8.35 -16.45
C GLY A 151 -8.89 8.34 -15.89
N GLY A 152 -9.05 8.09 -14.59
CA GLY A 152 -10.32 8.22 -13.90
C GLY A 152 -10.80 9.68 -13.81
N LYS A 153 -12.11 9.85 -13.64
CA LYS A 153 -12.76 11.16 -13.76
C LYS A 153 -13.07 11.83 -12.42
N ARG A 154 -12.59 11.27 -11.29
CA ARG A 154 -12.82 11.88 -9.98
C ARG A 154 -12.08 13.21 -9.86
N ASN A 155 -10.82 13.24 -10.28
CA ASN A 155 -10.02 14.46 -10.33
C ASN A 155 -9.97 15.01 -11.77
N PRO A 156 -10.15 16.33 -11.96
CA PRO A 156 -10.11 16.96 -13.29
C PRO A 156 -8.78 16.78 -14.01
N ASP A 157 -7.67 16.58 -13.25
CA ASP A 157 -6.33 16.38 -13.79
C ASP A 157 -6.12 14.99 -14.41
N GLY A 158 -7.04 14.04 -14.20
CA GLY A 158 -6.98 12.67 -14.71
C GLY A 158 -5.78 11.85 -14.22
N GLN A 159 -4.97 12.37 -13.27
CA GLN A 159 -3.76 11.69 -12.81
C GLN A 159 -4.05 10.57 -11.78
N GLY A 160 -5.25 10.52 -11.21
CA GLY A 160 -5.65 9.55 -10.20
C GLY A 160 -4.93 9.76 -8.86
N PHE A 161 -4.91 8.73 -8.03
CA PHE A 161 -4.27 8.70 -6.73
C PHE A 161 -3.24 7.57 -6.66
N ALA A 162 -2.33 7.62 -5.68
CA ALA A 162 -1.29 6.61 -5.47
C ALA A 162 -1.82 5.50 -4.55
N ALA A 163 -2.35 4.42 -5.13
CA ALA A 163 -2.63 3.18 -4.42
C ALA A 163 -1.32 2.52 -3.99
N PHE A 164 -1.22 2.08 -2.72
CA PHE A 164 0.04 1.53 -2.19
C PHE A 164 -0.14 0.33 -1.25
N GLY A 165 -1.32 -0.26 -1.21
CA GLY A 165 -1.61 -1.44 -0.39
C GLY A 165 -3.09 -1.73 -0.28
N ARG A 166 -3.43 -2.65 0.63
CA ARG A 166 -4.82 -3.05 0.85
C ARG A 166 -5.08 -3.51 2.28
N ALA A 167 -6.27 -3.27 2.78
CA ALA A 167 -6.76 -3.89 4.00
C ALA A 167 -6.95 -5.40 3.77
N VAL A 168 -6.32 -6.22 4.62
CA VAL A 168 -6.43 -7.69 4.59
C VAL A 168 -7.34 -8.21 5.69
N LEU A 169 -7.55 -7.42 6.76
CA LEU A 169 -8.52 -7.67 7.83
C LEU A 169 -9.15 -6.35 8.26
N GLY A 170 -10.37 -6.39 8.84
CA GLY A 170 -11.02 -5.21 9.43
C GLY A 170 -11.83 -4.35 8.45
N MET A 171 -12.18 -4.84 7.27
CA MET A 171 -13.04 -4.10 6.34
C MET A 171 -14.46 -3.86 6.87
N ASP A 172 -14.93 -4.69 7.79
CA ASP A 172 -16.17 -4.44 8.53
C ASP A 172 -16.07 -3.19 9.43
N VAL A 173 -14.90 -2.96 10.04
CA VAL A 173 -14.58 -1.74 10.81
C VAL A 173 -14.55 -0.52 9.88
N VAL A 174 -13.90 -0.62 8.73
CA VAL A 174 -13.88 0.45 7.70
C VAL A 174 -15.30 0.82 7.26
N ARG A 175 -16.17 -0.17 7.05
CA ARG A 175 -17.57 0.07 6.67
C ARG A 175 -18.37 0.72 7.80
N LYS A 176 -18.08 0.40 9.08
CA LYS A 176 -18.68 1.12 10.22
C LYS A 176 -18.27 2.60 10.21
N PHE A 177 -17.00 2.93 9.92
CA PHE A 177 -16.56 4.33 9.80
C PHE A 177 -17.33 5.06 8.70
N ASN A 178 -17.52 4.41 7.56
CA ASN A 178 -18.24 5.04 6.45
C ASN A 178 -19.71 5.33 6.77
N GLN A 179 -20.33 4.55 7.65
CA GLN A 179 -21.73 4.71 8.09
C GLN A 179 -21.86 5.57 9.34
N ALA A 180 -20.75 5.98 9.96
CA ALA A 180 -20.80 6.79 11.17
C ALA A 180 -21.42 8.17 10.91
N PRO A 181 -21.93 8.85 11.96
CA PRO A 181 -22.51 10.18 11.85
C PRO A 181 -21.53 11.16 11.21
N ALA A 182 -22.02 11.99 10.29
CA ALA A 182 -21.22 12.98 9.60
C ALA A 182 -22.06 14.21 9.24
N GLU A 183 -21.44 15.38 9.35
CA GLU A 183 -21.96 16.62 8.79
C GLU A 183 -21.33 16.84 7.41
N GLY A 184 -22.13 16.74 6.35
CA GLY A 184 -21.60 16.66 4.98
C GLY A 184 -20.69 15.43 4.83
N GLN A 185 -19.40 15.66 4.62
CA GLN A 185 -18.38 14.59 4.56
C GLN A 185 -17.52 14.51 5.84
N GLN A 186 -17.69 15.45 6.78
CA GLN A 186 -16.92 15.49 8.02
C GLN A 186 -17.51 14.51 9.03
N LEU A 187 -16.72 13.54 9.51
CA LEU A 187 -17.15 12.62 10.59
C LEU A 187 -17.29 13.39 11.92
N GLU A 188 -18.47 13.26 12.56
CA GLU A 188 -18.80 13.90 13.81
C GLU A 188 -19.42 12.87 14.80
N PRO A 189 -18.68 12.45 15.84
CA PRO A 189 -17.27 12.78 16.10
C PRO A 189 -16.32 12.08 15.12
N ALA A 190 -15.14 12.68 14.89
CA ALA A 190 -14.07 12.02 14.15
C ALA A 190 -13.58 10.79 14.93
N ILE A 191 -13.28 9.69 14.23
CA ILE A 191 -12.87 8.42 14.82
C ILE A 191 -11.37 8.44 15.09
N ARG A 192 -10.99 8.24 16.35
CA ARG A 192 -9.60 8.34 16.78
C ARG A 192 -8.77 7.13 16.32
N ILE A 193 -7.59 7.42 15.77
CA ILE A 193 -6.50 6.47 15.61
C ILE A 193 -5.70 6.45 16.91
N GLU A 194 -5.68 5.32 17.61
CA GLU A 194 -4.87 5.16 18.81
C GLU A 194 -3.40 5.03 18.47
N ASN A 195 -3.10 4.24 17.44
CA ASN A 195 -1.77 4.11 16.86
C ASN A 195 -1.83 3.41 15.49
N ILE A 196 -0.75 3.51 14.71
CA ILE A 196 -0.47 2.61 13.59
C ILE A 196 0.89 1.98 13.85
N VAL A 197 0.95 0.65 13.88
CA VAL A 197 2.18 -0.09 14.20
C VAL A 197 2.48 -1.15 13.15
N ARG A 198 3.77 -1.45 12.96
CA ARG A 198 4.17 -2.60 12.15
C ARG A 198 3.68 -3.89 12.77
N LYS A 199 3.10 -4.78 11.96
CA LYS A 199 2.83 -6.15 12.37
C LYS A 199 4.15 -6.94 12.31
N ARG A 200 4.47 -7.59 13.41
CA ARG A 200 5.61 -8.51 13.52
C ARG A 200 5.24 -9.90 13.04
#